data_aeab33af14d386bcaa63403bd3ae5e4d
#
_entry.id   aeab33af14d386bcaa63403bd3ae5e4d
#
_cell.length_a   1.000
_cell.length_b   1.000
_cell.length_c   1.000
_cell.angle_alpha   90.00
_cell.angle_beta   90.00
_cell.angle_gamma   90.00
#
_symmetry.space_group_name_H-M   'P 1'
#
loop_
_entity.id
_entity.type
_entity.pdbx_description
1 polymer ?
#
loop_
_entity_poly.entity_id
_entity_poly.type
_entity_poly.pdbx_seq_one_letter_code
_entity_poly.pdbx_strand_id
1 'polypeptide(L)'
;MILSGIKPRLIEPLTRTPGCWLDELPAVLWSLRTTPNRATGFTPFFMVYGAEAVLPIDLKHDSPRVAWYTKVDAKEARENAVDLLEEARELALTRSAIYQQGLRRYHARNMKPISAKAPWRATKVHKPPN
;
A
#
# COMPACT_ATOMS: atom_id res chain seq x y z
N MET A 1 3.49 -7.52 5.27
CA MET A 1 3.63 -6.08 4.95
C MET A 1 2.32 -5.31 4.85
N ILE A 2 1.28 -5.84 4.20
CA ILE A 2 -0.04 -5.18 4.08
C ILE A 2 -0.67 -4.91 5.45
N LEU A 3 -0.65 -5.88 6.36
CA LEU A 3 -1.23 -5.74 7.71
C LEU A 3 -0.58 -4.65 8.56
N SER A 4 0.72 -4.38 8.40
CA SER A 4 1.40 -3.31 9.14
C SER A 4 1.00 -1.91 8.68
N GLY A 5 0.54 -1.76 7.44
CA GLY A 5 0.01 -0.50 6.93
C GLY A 5 -1.48 -0.30 7.24
N ILE A 6 -2.25 -1.39 7.30
CA ILE A 6 -3.70 -1.34 7.56
C ILE A 6 -4.00 -1.13 9.03
N LYS A 7 -3.32 -1.85 9.93
CA LYS A 7 -3.57 -1.78 11.38
C LYS A 7 -3.62 -0.35 11.95
N PRO A 8 -2.56 0.47 11.81
CA PRO A 8 -2.59 1.80 12.41
C PRO A 8 -3.67 2.71 11.81
N ARG A 9 -4.03 2.51 10.55
CA ARG A 9 -5.07 3.30 9.88
C ARG A 9 -6.49 2.87 10.25
N LEU A 10 -6.68 1.63 10.68
CA LEU A 10 -7.96 1.11 11.18
C LEU A 10 -8.15 1.34 12.68
N ILE A 11 -7.07 1.34 13.48
CA ILE A 11 -7.17 1.43 14.93
C ILE A 11 -7.81 2.75 15.36
N GLU A 12 -7.44 3.85 14.78
CA GLU A 12 -7.96 5.16 15.15
C GLU A 12 -9.48 5.31 14.89
N PRO A 13 -10.01 4.98 13.69
CA PRO A 13 -11.46 4.93 13.47
C PRO A 13 -12.18 3.92 14.36
N LEU A 14 -11.59 2.73 14.58
CA LEU A 14 -12.19 1.67 15.40
C LEU A 14 -12.31 2.03 16.88
N THR A 15 -11.42 2.88 17.40
CA THR A 15 -11.53 3.39 18.77
C THR A 15 -12.68 4.37 18.94
N ARG A 16 -13.07 5.07 17.87
CA ARG A 16 -14.20 6.01 17.86
C ARG A 16 -15.54 5.30 17.66
N THR A 17 -15.58 4.30 16.79
CA THR A 17 -16.80 3.55 16.41
C THR A 17 -16.54 2.05 16.43
N PRO A 18 -16.58 1.41 17.60
CA PRO A 18 -16.38 -0.03 17.71
C PRO A 18 -17.41 -0.81 16.86
N GLY A 19 -16.94 -1.73 16.05
CA GLY A 19 -17.79 -2.58 15.21
C GLY A 19 -17.94 -2.12 13.75
N CYS A 20 -17.59 -0.87 13.38
CA CYS A 20 -17.75 -0.33 12.03
C CYS A 20 -16.50 -0.51 11.15
N TRP A 21 -15.65 -1.49 11.42
CA TRP A 21 -14.42 -1.69 10.66
C TRP A 21 -14.64 -2.02 9.17
N LEU A 22 -15.78 -2.65 8.86
CA LEU A 22 -16.15 -2.95 7.47
C LEU A 22 -16.44 -1.67 6.69
N ASP A 23 -17.10 -0.70 7.32
CA ASP A 23 -17.44 0.57 6.70
C ASP A 23 -16.21 1.45 6.47
N GLU A 24 -15.23 1.38 7.38
CA GLU A 24 -13.97 2.11 7.28
C GLU A 24 -12.95 1.47 6.32
N LEU A 25 -13.06 0.16 6.07
CA LEU A 25 -12.11 -0.57 5.26
C LEU A 25 -11.93 -0.02 3.83
N PRO A 26 -12.98 0.36 3.09
CA PRO A 26 -12.84 0.95 1.76
C PRO A 26 -12.01 2.23 1.77
N ALA A 27 -12.21 3.11 2.75
CA ALA A 27 -11.47 4.37 2.89
C ALA A 27 -9.99 4.11 3.18
N VAL A 28 -9.69 3.14 4.06
CA VAL A 28 -8.32 2.73 4.38
C VAL A 28 -7.63 2.13 3.16
N LEU A 29 -8.30 1.26 2.42
CA LEU A 29 -7.75 0.66 1.19
C LEU A 29 -7.50 1.72 0.12
N TRP A 30 -8.42 2.68 -0.04
CA TRP A 30 -8.24 3.81 -0.95
C TRP A 30 -7.00 4.64 -0.56
N SER A 31 -6.89 4.99 0.70
CA SER A 31 -5.73 5.70 1.23
C SER A 31 -4.41 4.97 0.95
N LEU A 32 -4.38 3.63 1.09
CA LEU A 32 -3.19 2.84 0.79
C LEU A 32 -2.86 2.82 -0.71
N ARG A 33 -3.86 2.78 -1.57
CA ARG A 33 -3.68 2.81 -3.03
C ARG A 33 -3.16 4.14 -3.53
N THR A 34 -3.54 5.24 -2.89
CA THR A 34 -3.22 6.61 -3.28
C THR A 34 -2.06 7.23 -2.51
N THR A 35 -1.48 6.51 -1.55
CA THR A 35 -0.30 6.96 -0.81
C THR A 35 0.97 6.40 -1.47
N PRO A 36 1.99 7.25 -1.75
CA PRO A 36 3.25 6.78 -2.29
C PRO A 36 3.93 5.74 -1.39
N ASN A 37 4.38 4.66 -1.98
CA ASN A 37 5.13 3.63 -1.26
C ASN A 37 6.57 4.12 -1.01
N ARG A 38 7.01 4.06 0.25
CA ARG A 38 8.35 4.50 0.64
C ARG A 38 9.49 3.80 -0.12
N ALA A 39 9.28 2.54 -0.49
CA ALA A 39 10.30 1.77 -1.19
C ALA A 39 10.44 2.17 -2.67
N THR A 40 9.33 2.44 -3.35
CA THR A 40 9.30 2.73 -4.79
C THR A 40 9.24 4.22 -5.11
N GLY A 41 8.64 5.03 -4.23
CA GLY A 41 8.33 6.44 -4.46
C GLY A 41 7.06 6.68 -5.28
N PHE A 42 6.40 5.62 -5.73
CA PHE A 42 5.17 5.69 -6.53
C PHE A 42 3.96 5.22 -5.73
N THR A 43 2.76 5.70 -6.12
CA THR A 43 1.51 5.18 -5.58
C THR A 43 1.19 3.82 -6.21
N PRO A 44 0.57 2.87 -5.48
CA PRO A 44 0.09 1.63 -6.08
C PRO A 44 -0.93 1.87 -7.20
N PHE A 45 -1.70 2.95 -7.12
CA PHE A 45 -2.66 3.32 -8.15
C PHE A 45 -1.96 3.69 -9.46
N PHE A 46 -0.94 4.55 -9.39
CA PHE A 46 -0.14 4.91 -10.56
C PHE A 46 0.53 3.69 -11.21
N MET A 47 1.06 2.78 -10.40
CA MET A 47 1.76 1.57 -10.90
C MET A 47 0.83 0.61 -11.67
N VAL A 48 -0.48 0.71 -11.46
CA VAL A 48 -1.47 -0.11 -12.17
C VAL A 48 -2.03 0.61 -13.40
N TYR A 49 -2.39 1.89 -13.24
CA TYR A 49 -3.17 2.62 -14.23
C TYR A 49 -2.35 3.62 -15.08
N GLY A 50 -1.09 3.87 -14.72
CA GLY A 50 -0.23 4.84 -15.40
C GLY A 50 -0.59 6.30 -15.12
N ALA A 51 -1.58 6.54 -14.27
CA ALA A 51 -2.02 7.88 -13.87
C ALA A 51 -2.31 7.92 -12.38
N GLU A 52 -2.17 9.10 -11.78
CA GLU A 52 -2.55 9.29 -10.38
C GLU A 52 -4.06 9.35 -10.22
N ALA A 53 -4.54 8.83 -9.10
CA ALA A 53 -5.95 8.87 -8.75
C ALA A 53 -6.44 10.31 -8.58
N VAL A 54 -7.67 10.57 -9.01
CA VAL A 54 -8.38 11.80 -8.67
C VAL A 54 -8.91 11.67 -7.24
N LEU A 55 -8.47 12.55 -6.36
CA LEU A 55 -8.88 12.55 -4.97
C LEU A 55 -10.19 13.34 -4.78
N PRO A 56 -10.98 13.05 -3.75
CA PRO A 56 -12.19 13.82 -3.43
C PRO A 56 -11.91 15.33 -3.26
N ILE A 57 -10.72 15.68 -2.79
CA ILE A 57 -10.28 17.07 -2.64
C ILE A 57 -10.10 17.76 -3.99
N ASP A 58 -9.64 17.05 -5.02
CA ASP A 58 -9.48 17.57 -6.38
C ASP A 58 -10.83 17.93 -6.99
N LEU A 59 -11.85 17.09 -6.73
CA LEU A 59 -13.24 17.34 -7.18
C LEU A 59 -13.86 18.51 -6.42
N LYS A 60 -13.58 18.64 -5.13
CA LYS A 60 -14.16 19.70 -4.29
C LYS A 60 -13.61 21.09 -4.62
N HIS A 61 -12.37 21.17 -5.07
CA HIS A 61 -11.69 22.43 -5.35
C HIS A 61 -11.49 22.69 -6.85
N ASP A 62 -12.21 21.99 -7.71
CA ASP A 62 -12.13 22.11 -9.17
C ASP A 62 -10.68 22.24 -9.66
N SER A 63 -9.84 21.27 -9.24
CA SER A 63 -8.43 21.30 -9.60
C SER A 63 -8.26 21.39 -11.13
N PRO A 64 -7.24 22.06 -11.65
CA PRO A 64 -7.01 22.17 -13.10
C PRO A 64 -7.01 20.81 -13.81
N ARG A 65 -6.58 19.78 -13.11
CA ARG A 65 -6.57 18.39 -13.58
C ARG A 65 -7.98 17.84 -13.86
N VAL A 66 -8.99 18.27 -13.10
CA VAL A 66 -10.38 17.87 -13.28
C VAL A 66 -11.08 18.81 -14.25
N ALA A 67 -10.84 20.12 -14.13
CA ALA A 67 -11.49 21.15 -14.93
C ALA A 67 -11.16 21.01 -16.45
N TRP A 68 -9.94 20.61 -16.78
CA TRP A 68 -9.47 20.47 -18.16
C TRP A 68 -9.54 19.04 -18.70
N TYR A 69 -10.25 18.14 -18.00
CA TYR A 69 -10.42 16.77 -18.46
C TYR A 69 -11.29 16.68 -19.71
N THR A 70 -10.71 16.25 -20.82
CA THR A 70 -11.46 15.83 -22.01
C THR A 70 -11.27 14.35 -22.27
N LYS A 71 -12.29 13.68 -22.86
CA LYS A 71 -12.19 12.24 -23.17
C LYS A 71 -11.13 11.94 -24.23
N VAL A 72 -10.90 12.88 -25.14
CA VAL A 72 -9.91 12.74 -26.23
C VAL A 72 -8.51 12.80 -25.66
N ASP A 73 -8.21 13.85 -24.88
CA ASP A 73 -6.90 14.02 -24.26
C ASP A 73 -6.58 12.87 -23.29
N ALA A 74 -7.60 12.33 -22.62
CA ALA A 74 -7.44 11.18 -21.74
C ALA A 74 -7.07 9.89 -22.48
N LYS A 75 -7.51 9.72 -23.73
CA LYS A 75 -7.13 8.56 -24.55
C LYS A 75 -5.67 8.67 -24.99
N GLU A 76 -5.29 9.80 -25.57
CA GLU A 76 -3.91 10.06 -25.99
C GLU A 76 -2.94 10.02 -24.81
N ALA A 77 -3.32 10.59 -23.67
CA ALA A 77 -2.52 10.53 -22.45
C ALA A 77 -2.32 9.09 -21.95
N ARG A 78 -3.30 8.20 -22.11
CA ARG A 78 -3.14 6.78 -21.74
C ARG A 78 -2.21 6.04 -22.69
N GLU A 79 -2.30 6.30 -23.99
CA GLU A 79 -1.43 5.69 -25.00
C GLU A 79 0.02 6.10 -24.74
N ASN A 80 0.27 7.39 -24.48
CA ASN A 80 1.59 7.91 -24.14
C ASN A 80 2.08 7.48 -22.75
N ALA A 81 1.17 7.19 -21.82
CA ALA A 81 1.51 6.78 -20.46
C ALA A 81 2.00 5.33 -20.37
N VAL A 82 1.77 4.50 -21.40
CA VAL A 82 2.20 3.09 -21.37
C VAL A 82 3.72 2.97 -21.28
N ASP A 83 4.44 3.69 -22.10
CA ASP A 83 5.91 3.67 -22.11
C ASP A 83 6.49 4.24 -20.79
N LEU A 84 5.92 5.36 -20.33
CA LEU A 84 6.29 5.96 -19.04
C LEU A 84 5.98 5.04 -17.85
N LEU A 85 4.91 4.27 -17.95
CA LEU A 85 4.52 3.32 -16.90
C LEU A 85 5.52 2.16 -16.82
N GLU A 86 6.00 1.67 -17.98
CA GLU A 86 6.98 0.59 -18.02
C GLU A 86 8.31 1.05 -17.42
N GLU A 87 8.80 2.22 -17.80
CA GLU A 87 9.99 2.84 -17.21
C GLU A 87 9.83 3.04 -15.69
N ALA A 88 8.67 3.54 -15.24
CA ALA A 88 8.38 3.71 -13.83
C ALA A 88 8.37 2.37 -13.07
N ARG A 89 7.89 1.28 -13.68
CA ARG A 89 7.91 -0.07 -13.11
C ARG A 89 9.33 -0.60 -12.94
N GLU A 90 10.19 -0.44 -13.93
CA GLU A 90 11.60 -0.84 -13.85
C GLU A 90 12.31 -0.06 -12.74
N LEU A 91 12.08 1.25 -12.69
CA LEU A 91 12.63 2.10 -11.63
C LEU A 91 12.12 1.70 -10.24
N ALA A 92 10.84 1.36 -10.13
CA ALA A 92 10.24 0.89 -8.89
C ALA A 92 10.84 -0.44 -8.42
N LEU A 93 11.10 -1.38 -9.33
CA LEU A 93 11.76 -2.65 -9.04
C LEU A 93 13.17 -2.42 -8.49
N THR A 94 13.95 -1.57 -9.15
CA THR A 94 15.31 -1.22 -8.74
C THR A 94 15.32 -0.57 -7.35
N ARG A 95 14.47 0.44 -7.12
CA ARG A 95 14.33 1.12 -5.82
C ARG A 95 13.89 0.16 -4.72
N SER A 96 12.93 -0.72 -5.02
CA SER A 96 12.44 -1.73 -4.09
C SER A 96 13.55 -2.71 -3.68
N ALA A 97 14.37 -3.16 -4.62
CA ALA A 97 15.52 -4.04 -4.35
C ALA A 97 16.54 -3.37 -3.43
N ILE A 98 16.89 -2.11 -3.70
CA ILE A 98 17.80 -1.31 -2.86
C ILE A 98 17.22 -1.15 -1.44
N TYR A 99 15.96 -0.79 -1.33
CA TYR A 99 15.27 -0.62 -0.05
C TYR A 99 15.25 -1.93 0.76
N GLN A 100 14.91 -3.04 0.13
CA GLN A 100 14.91 -4.36 0.78
C GLN A 100 16.31 -4.78 1.23
N GLN A 101 17.33 -4.51 0.42
CA GLN A 101 18.72 -4.77 0.81
C GLN A 101 19.11 -3.93 2.04
N GLY A 102 18.73 -2.66 2.07
CA GLY A 102 18.93 -1.79 3.22
C GLY A 102 18.27 -2.33 4.49
N LEU A 103 17.01 -2.79 4.38
CA LEU A 103 16.29 -3.42 5.50
C LEU A 103 16.98 -4.70 5.99
N ARG A 104 17.43 -5.57 5.08
CA ARG A 104 18.15 -6.80 5.46
C ARG A 104 19.43 -6.48 6.22
N ARG A 105 20.21 -5.49 5.75
CA ARG A 105 21.43 -5.02 6.44
C ARG A 105 21.12 -4.44 7.83
N TYR A 106 20.05 -3.66 7.93
CA TYR A 106 19.59 -3.11 9.21
C TYR A 106 19.20 -4.22 10.19
N HIS A 107 18.40 -5.19 9.74
CA HIS A 107 17.99 -6.32 10.56
C HIS A 107 19.19 -7.19 10.98
N ALA A 108 20.11 -7.46 10.07
CA ALA A 108 21.33 -8.25 10.39
C ALA A 108 22.19 -7.59 11.47
N ARG A 109 22.22 -6.25 11.54
CA ARG A 109 23.00 -5.51 12.53
C ARG A 109 22.27 -5.36 13.87
N ASN A 110 20.97 -5.14 13.84
CA ASN A 110 20.20 -4.70 15.02
C ASN A 110 19.31 -5.77 15.63
N MET A 111 18.97 -6.84 14.90
CA MET A 111 18.21 -7.94 15.44
C MET A 111 19.13 -9.02 15.97
N LYS A 112 18.99 -9.32 17.28
CA LYS A 112 19.62 -10.52 17.86
C LYS A 112 19.08 -11.75 17.14
N PRO A 113 19.92 -12.74 16.79
CA PRO A 113 19.42 -13.97 16.20
C PRO A 113 18.38 -14.56 17.16
N ILE A 114 17.19 -14.84 16.63
CA ILE A 114 16.15 -15.54 17.40
C ILE A 114 16.79 -16.88 17.76
N SER A 115 17.09 -17.04 19.05
CA SER A 115 17.62 -18.31 19.54
C SER A 115 16.64 -19.40 19.12
N ALA A 116 17.10 -20.37 18.34
CA ALA A 116 16.32 -21.50 17.84
C ALA A 116 15.79 -22.44 18.97
N LYS A 117 15.81 -21.98 20.23
CA LYS A 117 15.37 -22.67 21.44
C LYS A 117 13.98 -22.25 21.93
N ALA A 118 13.06 -21.93 21.07
CA ALA A 118 11.65 -21.98 21.43
C ALA A 118 11.00 -23.13 20.66
N PRO A 119 10.92 -24.34 21.24
CA PRO A 119 10.12 -25.38 20.64
C PRO A 119 8.67 -24.86 20.60
N TRP A 120 8.07 -24.92 19.42
CA TRP A 120 6.63 -24.81 19.26
C TRP A 120 6.00 -25.77 20.27
N ARG A 121 5.50 -25.26 21.38
CA ARG A 121 4.55 -26.05 22.19
C ARG A 121 3.31 -26.17 21.36
N ALA A 122 3.18 -27.32 20.67
CA ALA A 122 1.92 -27.75 20.12
C ALA A 122 0.91 -27.67 21.27
N THR A 123 0.00 -26.72 21.20
CA THR A 123 -1.15 -26.65 22.10
C THR A 123 -1.86 -28.00 21.96
N LYS A 124 -1.85 -28.80 23.01
CA LYS A 124 -2.59 -30.05 23.06
C LYS A 124 -4.03 -29.71 22.73
N VAL A 125 -4.49 -30.14 21.55
CA VAL A 125 -5.90 -30.11 21.20
C VAL A 125 -6.63 -30.91 22.26
N HIS A 126 -7.41 -30.23 23.07
CA HIS A 126 -8.25 -30.87 24.09
C HIS A 126 -9.31 -31.68 23.36
N LYS A 127 -9.16 -33.02 23.40
CA LYS A 127 -10.15 -33.96 22.85
C LYS A 127 -11.36 -33.93 23.79
N PRO A 128 -12.59 -33.64 23.33
CA PRO A 128 -13.77 -33.67 24.19
C PRO A 128 -14.01 -35.10 24.70
N PRO A 129 -14.51 -35.28 25.93
CA PRO A 129 -14.86 -36.60 26.44
C PRO A 129 -16.07 -37.15 25.67
N ASN A 130 -16.06 -38.50 25.46
CA ASN A 130 -17.18 -39.23 24.90
C ASN A 130 -18.41 -39.18 25.82
#